data_eb479119a35d320a535749ca2dd375e6
#
_entry.id   eb479119a35d320a535749ca2dd375e6
#
_cell.length_a   1.000
_cell.length_b   1.000
_cell.length_c   1.000
_cell.angle_alpha   90.00
_cell.angle_beta   90.00
_cell.angle_gamma   90.00
#
_symmetry.space_group_name_H-M   'P 1'
#
loop_
_entity.id
_entity.type
_entity.pdbx_description
1 polymer ?
#
loop_
_entity_poly.entity_id
_entity_poly.type
_entity_poly.pdbx_seq_one_letter_code
_entity_poly.pdbx_strand_id
1 'polypeptide(L)'
;MAKVSIGLRGWRFEEREVFTDAGEFKPLDEIPDDPRHRLIRLPILLDKPCDACYLEHGDEHVEQCRQPTVVYGEPLAEVLVCDAHERDFLYWFREAGGREYVGEDTFADAFHEWYAEGHRAPERYGGLEHVDTDPDELPDPPDQQEIQRRIEATAERAPEEEHIDIRELAKRANPDLAVPDEDEGGSVTATDEAAVDGEDDDGLDEEDIPDLSQDYPTK
;
A
#
# COMPACT_ATOMS: atom_id res chain seq x y z
N MET A 1 -1.89 16.81 23.38
CA MET A 1 -2.61 16.89 22.11
C MET A 1 -3.42 15.64 21.98
N ALA A 2 -4.69 15.73 21.58
CA ALA A 2 -5.53 14.56 21.39
C ALA A 2 -5.06 13.79 20.16
N LYS A 3 -4.98 12.47 20.29
CA LYS A 3 -4.68 11.57 19.18
C LYS A 3 -5.85 10.62 19.01
N VAL A 4 -6.27 10.45 17.76
CA VAL A 4 -7.37 9.58 17.37
C VAL A 4 -6.88 8.46 16.48
N SER A 5 -7.51 7.30 16.56
CA SER A 5 -7.42 6.25 15.55
C SER A 5 -8.61 6.41 14.60
N ILE A 6 -8.43 6.06 13.34
CA ILE A 6 -9.42 6.18 12.29
C ILE A 6 -9.50 4.84 11.56
N GLY A 7 -10.68 4.26 11.47
CA GLY A 7 -10.91 2.98 10.81
C GLY A 7 -10.25 1.77 11.48
N LEU A 8 -8.92 1.75 11.56
CA LEU A 8 -8.13 0.72 12.24
C LEU A 8 -7.41 1.29 13.46
N ARG A 9 -7.28 0.49 14.51
CA ARG A 9 -6.37 0.81 15.64
C ARG A 9 -4.91 0.75 15.15
N GLY A 10 -4.01 1.30 15.96
CA GLY A 10 -2.56 1.25 15.69
C GLY A 10 -2.05 2.57 15.14
N TRP A 11 -2.43 2.95 13.96
CA TRP A 11 -2.10 4.28 13.46
C TRP A 11 -2.82 5.36 14.26
N ARG A 12 -2.03 6.33 14.73
CA ARG A 12 -2.55 7.44 15.51
C ARG A 12 -2.32 8.75 14.78
N PHE A 13 -3.39 9.52 14.66
CA PHE A 13 -3.40 10.83 14.03
C PHE A 13 -3.53 11.92 15.09
N GLU A 14 -2.85 13.03 14.93
CA GLU A 14 -3.16 14.22 15.72
C GLU A 14 -4.46 14.83 15.20
N GLU A 15 -5.47 14.92 16.07
CA GLU A 15 -6.81 15.38 15.69
C GLU A 15 -6.80 16.68 14.91
N ARG A 16 -6.03 17.65 15.36
CA ARG A 16 -5.88 18.97 14.71
C ARG A 16 -5.23 18.92 13.31
N GLU A 17 -4.51 17.84 12.97
CA GLU A 17 -3.87 17.71 11.66
C GLU A 17 -4.85 17.18 10.62
N VAL A 18 -5.78 16.34 11.02
CA VAL A 18 -6.70 15.65 10.11
C VAL A 18 -8.11 16.19 10.12
N PHE A 19 -8.54 16.82 11.24
CA PHE A 19 -9.89 17.38 11.35
C PHE A 19 -9.88 18.91 11.45
N THR A 20 -10.98 19.51 10.99
CA THR A 20 -11.31 20.91 11.23
C THR A 20 -11.88 21.08 12.65
N ASP A 21 -12.04 22.33 13.11
CA ASP A 21 -12.70 22.63 14.39
C ASP A 21 -14.17 22.16 14.43
N ALA A 22 -14.79 21.91 13.26
CA ALA A 22 -16.13 21.37 13.13
C ALA A 22 -16.17 19.81 13.17
N GLY A 23 -15.02 19.14 13.28
CA GLY A 23 -14.92 17.69 13.30
C GLY A 23 -14.98 17.02 11.92
N GLU A 24 -14.89 17.80 10.85
CA GLU A 24 -14.85 17.28 9.47
C GLU A 24 -13.40 17.04 9.03
N PHE A 25 -13.19 16.08 8.14
CA PHE A 25 -11.87 15.90 7.54
C PHE A 25 -11.42 17.14 6.77
N LYS A 26 -10.18 17.55 7.00
CA LYS A 26 -9.54 18.61 6.22
C LYS A 26 -9.38 18.20 4.75
N PRO A 27 -9.28 19.18 3.83
CA PRO A 27 -8.77 18.91 2.48
C PRO A 27 -7.41 18.20 2.54
N LEU A 28 -7.15 17.26 1.61
CA LEU A 28 -5.92 16.45 1.64
C LEU A 28 -4.64 17.28 1.52
N ASP A 29 -4.68 18.40 0.82
CA ASP A 29 -3.58 19.35 0.66
C ASP A 29 -3.25 20.13 1.94
N GLU A 30 -4.17 20.21 2.89
CA GLU A 30 -3.97 20.81 4.20
C GLU A 30 -3.49 19.83 5.26
N ILE A 31 -3.52 18.52 4.96
CA ILE A 31 -3.07 17.45 5.87
C ILE A 31 -1.57 17.21 5.61
N PRO A 32 -0.70 17.19 6.66
CA PRO A 32 0.71 16.84 6.52
C PRO A 32 0.92 15.50 5.82
N ASP A 33 2.08 15.32 5.17
CA ASP A 33 2.37 14.17 4.32
C ASP A 33 2.16 12.82 5.01
N ASP A 34 2.74 12.61 6.18
CA ASP A 34 2.65 11.33 6.90
C ASP A 34 1.20 10.93 7.23
N PRO A 35 0.38 11.76 7.93
CA PRO A 35 -0.99 11.40 8.20
C PRO A 35 -1.83 11.30 6.91
N ARG A 36 -1.53 12.10 5.87
CA ARG A 36 -2.21 12.03 4.58
C ARG A 36 -1.99 10.68 3.90
N HIS A 37 -0.75 10.18 3.83
CA HIS A 37 -0.44 8.88 3.25
C HIS A 37 -1.16 7.75 3.99
N ARG A 38 -1.18 7.78 5.32
CA ARG A 38 -1.90 6.80 6.13
C ARG A 38 -3.40 6.85 5.87
N LEU A 39 -4.01 8.05 5.81
CA LEU A 39 -5.44 8.21 5.53
C LEU A 39 -5.84 7.66 4.15
N ILE A 40 -5.04 7.96 3.11
CA ILE A 40 -5.29 7.45 1.75
C ILE A 40 -5.17 5.93 1.72
N ARG A 41 -4.30 5.35 2.54
CA ARG A 41 -4.05 3.92 2.59
C ARG A 41 -5.15 3.14 3.33
N LEU A 42 -5.77 3.72 4.35
CA LEU A 42 -6.76 3.05 5.21
C LEU A 42 -7.88 2.33 4.45
N PRO A 43 -8.59 2.93 3.48
CA PRO A 43 -9.66 2.25 2.76
C PRO A 43 -9.20 0.98 2.05
N ILE A 44 -7.95 0.99 1.55
CA ILE A 44 -7.36 -0.18 0.89
C ILE A 44 -7.07 -1.29 1.91
N LEU A 45 -6.65 -0.92 3.12
CA LEU A 45 -6.31 -1.88 4.17
C LEU A 45 -7.54 -2.55 4.76
N LEU A 46 -8.65 -1.85 4.83
CA LEU A 46 -9.92 -2.39 5.34
C LEU A 46 -10.50 -3.50 4.44
N ASP A 47 -10.16 -3.48 3.15
CA ASP A 47 -10.58 -4.53 2.21
C ASP A 47 -9.68 -5.77 2.25
N LYS A 48 -8.56 -5.71 2.98
CA LYS A 48 -7.64 -6.83 3.13
C LYS A 48 -8.02 -7.70 4.33
N PRO A 49 -7.74 -9.01 4.29
CA PRO A 49 -7.86 -9.86 5.46
C PRO A 49 -6.72 -9.58 6.46
N CYS A 50 -6.87 -10.10 7.69
CA CYS A 50 -5.78 -10.21 8.65
C CYS A 50 -4.63 -11.04 8.05
N ASP A 51 -3.40 -10.53 8.07
CA ASP A 51 -2.23 -11.17 7.46
C ASP A 51 -1.97 -12.56 8.05
N ALA A 52 -2.05 -12.70 9.37
CA ALA A 52 -1.86 -13.99 10.03
C ALA A 52 -2.95 -15.01 9.64
N CYS A 53 -4.22 -14.60 9.55
CA CYS A 53 -5.28 -15.46 9.03
C CYS A 53 -5.01 -15.88 7.59
N TYR A 54 -4.56 -14.95 6.76
CA TYR A 54 -4.25 -15.22 5.36
C TYR A 54 -3.09 -16.21 5.20
N LEU A 55 -2.05 -16.09 6.04
CA LEU A 55 -0.95 -17.05 6.07
C LEU A 55 -1.39 -18.45 6.54
N GLU A 56 -2.45 -18.56 7.36
CA GLU A 56 -3.01 -19.85 7.79
C GLU A 56 -3.94 -20.49 6.77
N HIS A 57 -4.76 -19.70 6.09
CA HIS A 57 -5.87 -20.20 5.28
C HIS A 57 -5.60 -20.09 3.76
N GLY A 58 -4.78 -19.16 3.33
CA GLY A 58 -4.46 -18.90 1.92
C GLY A 58 -5.63 -18.40 1.09
N ASP A 59 -5.41 -18.29 -0.22
CA ASP A 59 -6.41 -17.83 -1.19
C ASP A 59 -7.63 -18.76 -1.27
N GLU A 60 -7.43 -20.05 -1.05
CA GLU A 60 -8.49 -21.06 -1.19
C GLU A 60 -9.56 -20.95 -0.10
N HIS A 61 -9.21 -20.32 1.03
CA HIS A 61 -10.07 -20.21 2.22
C HIS A 61 -10.10 -18.81 2.79
N VAL A 62 -10.04 -17.80 1.93
CA VAL A 62 -10.06 -16.37 2.33
C VAL A 62 -11.32 -16.01 3.13
N GLU A 63 -12.42 -16.72 2.93
CA GLU A 63 -13.67 -16.55 3.68
C GLU A 63 -13.55 -16.91 5.16
N GLN A 64 -12.50 -17.65 5.54
CA GLN A 64 -12.18 -17.98 6.94
C GLN A 64 -11.31 -16.89 7.60
N CYS A 65 -10.73 -16.02 6.80
CA CYS A 65 -9.92 -14.93 7.31
C CYS A 65 -10.80 -13.87 7.98
N ARG A 66 -10.36 -13.40 9.14
CA ARG A 66 -11.01 -12.31 9.84
C ARG A 66 -10.60 -10.98 9.26
N GLN A 67 -11.47 -10.00 9.38
CA GLN A 67 -11.12 -8.61 9.11
C GLN A 67 -10.06 -8.13 10.11
N PRO A 68 -9.10 -7.30 9.67
CA PRO A 68 -8.14 -6.68 10.58
C PRO A 68 -8.83 -5.64 11.45
N THR A 69 -8.39 -5.52 12.68
CA THR A 69 -8.82 -4.49 13.64
C THR A 69 -7.69 -3.53 13.98
N VAL A 70 -6.46 -3.93 13.68
CA VAL A 70 -5.24 -3.17 14.01
C VAL A 70 -4.27 -3.17 12.84
N VAL A 71 -3.61 -2.02 12.64
CA VAL A 71 -2.51 -1.84 11.68
C VAL A 71 -1.24 -1.40 12.40
N TYR A 72 -0.13 -2.03 12.09
CA TYR A 72 1.21 -1.70 12.58
C TYR A 72 2.16 -1.43 11.42
N GLY A 73 3.22 -0.67 11.66
CA GLY A 73 4.21 -0.31 10.64
C GLY A 73 3.85 0.96 9.88
N GLU A 74 4.66 1.29 8.90
CA GLU A 74 4.49 2.45 8.02
C GLU A 74 3.74 2.06 6.73
N PRO A 75 3.15 3.03 6.01
CA PRO A 75 2.52 2.75 4.72
C PRO A 75 3.43 1.97 3.78
N LEU A 76 2.90 0.92 3.14
CA LEU A 76 3.54 -0.04 2.26
C LEU A 76 4.38 -1.15 2.97
N ALA A 77 4.63 -1.03 4.25
CA ALA A 77 5.24 -2.06 5.10
C ALA A 77 4.35 -2.37 6.32
N GLU A 78 3.04 -2.20 6.16
CA GLU A 78 2.06 -2.40 7.22
C GLU A 78 1.72 -3.88 7.44
N VAL A 79 1.56 -4.25 8.71
CA VAL A 79 1.04 -5.53 9.17
C VAL A 79 -0.38 -5.34 9.68
N LEU A 80 -1.32 -6.14 9.16
CA LEU A 80 -2.73 -6.12 9.50
C LEU A 80 -3.08 -7.32 10.37
N VAL A 81 -3.57 -7.09 11.57
CA VAL A 81 -3.95 -8.18 12.47
C VAL A 81 -5.36 -8.01 13.04
N CYS A 82 -6.06 -9.13 13.19
CA CYS A 82 -7.30 -9.20 13.94
C CYS A 82 -7.00 -9.38 15.44
N ASP A 83 -7.99 -9.19 16.30
CA ASP A 83 -7.82 -9.30 17.76
C ASP A 83 -7.24 -10.63 18.21
N ALA A 84 -7.51 -11.73 17.49
CA ALA A 84 -6.97 -13.04 17.84
C ALA A 84 -5.46 -13.14 17.61
N HIS A 85 -4.94 -12.46 16.57
CA HIS A 85 -3.53 -12.56 16.15
C HIS A 85 -2.69 -11.33 16.59
N GLU A 86 -3.32 -10.32 17.17
CA GLU A 86 -2.58 -9.15 17.67
C GLU A 86 -1.53 -9.53 18.71
N ARG A 87 -1.82 -10.51 19.57
CA ARG A 87 -0.87 -10.99 20.57
C ARG A 87 0.39 -11.62 19.94
N ASP A 88 0.24 -12.31 18.80
CA ASP A 88 1.36 -12.94 18.09
C ASP A 88 2.28 -11.87 17.51
N PHE A 89 1.69 -10.84 16.87
CA PHE A 89 2.44 -9.68 16.41
C PHE A 89 3.17 -8.97 17.55
N LEU A 90 2.50 -8.71 18.68
CA LEU A 90 3.11 -8.03 19.81
C LEU A 90 4.25 -8.84 20.44
N TYR A 91 4.12 -10.17 20.48
CA TYR A 91 5.20 -11.05 20.93
C TYR A 91 6.40 -10.99 19.97
N TRP A 92 6.16 -11.14 18.67
CA TRP A 92 7.21 -10.99 17.67
C TRP A 92 7.91 -9.65 17.79
N PHE A 93 7.16 -8.59 17.88
CA PHE A 93 7.70 -7.23 17.96
C PHE A 93 8.53 -6.98 19.21
N ARG A 94 8.12 -7.48 20.36
CA ARG A 94 8.74 -7.15 21.65
C ARG A 94 9.82 -8.12 22.06
N GLU A 95 9.61 -9.41 21.81
CA GLU A 95 10.40 -10.50 22.40
C GLU A 95 11.18 -11.29 21.34
N ALA A 96 10.72 -11.29 20.08
CA ALA A 96 11.32 -12.09 19.01
C ALA A 96 12.08 -11.27 17.95
N GLY A 97 12.48 -10.04 18.27
CA GLY A 97 13.38 -9.24 17.43
C GLY A 97 12.69 -8.30 16.45
N GLY A 98 11.35 -8.26 16.37
CA GLY A 98 10.62 -7.43 15.41
C GLY A 98 10.92 -5.92 15.50
N ARG A 99 11.44 -5.45 16.64
CA ARG A 99 11.85 -4.03 16.79
C ARG A 99 13.00 -3.61 15.91
N GLU A 100 13.83 -4.54 15.46
CA GLU A 100 14.97 -4.27 14.59
C GLU A 100 14.54 -3.83 13.20
N TYR A 101 13.31 -4.16 12.81
CA TYR A 101 12.73 -3.83 11.50
C TYR A 101 11.91 -2.52 11.49
N VAL A 102 11.86 -1.79 12.61
CA VAL A 102 11.08 -0.54 12.68
C VAL A 102 11.62 0.50 11.69
N GLY A 103 10.77 0.92 10.75
CA GLY A 103 11.12 1.89 9.72
C GLY A 103 11.76 1.27 8.47
N GLU A 104 11.93 -0.05 8.43
CA GLU A 104 12.42 -0.77 7.27
C GLU A 104 11.29 -1.23 6.35
N ASP A 105 11.52 -1.24 5.05
CA ASP A 105 10.56 -1.71 4.05
C ASP A 105 10.21 -3.20 4.23
N THR A 106 11.09 -3.95 4.89
CA THR A 106 10.97 -5.38 5.17
C THR A 106 10.21 -5.69 6.47
N PHE A 107 9.64 -4.68 7.14
CA PHE A 107 8.95 -4.87 8.42
C PHE A 107 7.81 -5.89 8.34
N ALA A 108 6.95 -5.77 7.35
CA ALA A 108 5.85 -6.71 7.14
C ALA A 108 6.36 -8.10 6.76
N ASP A 109 7.32 -8.18 5.85
CA ASP A 109 7.88 -9.44 5.37
C ASP A 109 8.52 -10.24 6.52
N ALA A 110 9.26 -9.56 7.40
CA ALA A 110 9.89 -10.19 8.57
C ALA A 110 8.86 -10.78 9.56
N PHE A 111 7.73 -10.11 9.76
CA PHE A 111 6.64 -10.69 10.55
C PHE A 111 6.00 -11.89 9.84
N HIS A 112 5.74 -11.77 8.54
CA HIS A 112 5.14 -12.85 7.75
C HIS A 112 6.02 -14.09 7.74
N GLU A 113 7.33 -13.95 7.55
CA GLU A 113 8.30 -15.04 7.60
C GLU A 113 8.29 -15.72 8.97
N TRP A 114 8.43 -14.93 10.05
CA TRP A 114 8.39 -15.44 11.42
C TRP A 114 7.11 -16.23 11.70
N TYR A 115 5.95 -15.70 11.27
CA TYR A 115 4.66 -16.33 11.48
C TYR A 115 4.48 -17.59 10.62
N ALA A 116 4.92 -17.56 9.35
CA ALA A 116 4.86 -18.69 8.41
C ALA A 116 5.75 -19.87 8.83
N GLU A 117 6.86 -19.60 9.54
CA GLU A 117 7.72 -20.62 10.16
C GLU A 117 7.02 -21.37 11.34
N GLY A 118 5.81 -20.99 11.69
CA GLY A 118 5.00 -21.60 12.74
C GLY A 118 5.22 -21.01 14.12
N HIS A 119 5.94 -19.89 14.22
CA HIS A 119 6.12 -19.21 15.49
C HIS A 119 4.82 -18.54 15.95
N ARG A 120 4.58 -18.54 17.25
CA ARG A 120 3.40 -17.96 17.89
C ARG A 120 3.76 -17.41 19.27
N ALA A 121 2.94 -16.49 19.76
CA ALA A 121 3.04 -16.08 21.17
C ALA A 121 2.72 -17.24 22.09
N PRO A 122 3.44 -17.38 23.23
CA PRO A 122 3.08 -18.33 24.27
C PRO A 122 1.64 -18.14 24.74
N GLU A 123 0.93 -19.23 25.10
CA GLU A 123 -0.49 -19.20 25.50
C GLU A 123 -0.81 -18.16 26.59
N ARG A 124 0.15 -17.86 27.46
CA ARG A 124 0.00 -16.92 28.57
C ARG A 124 0.54 -15.52 28.26
N TYR A 125 0.93 -15.24 27.01
CA TYR A 125 1.37 -13.91 26.64
C TYR A 125 0.17 -12.97 26.59
N GLY A 126 0.10 -12.02 27.51
CA GLY A 126 -1.07 -11.16 27.74
C GLY A 126 -1.26 -10.02 26.73
N GLY A 127 -0.32 -9.83 25.79
CA GLY A 127 -0.43 -8.74 24.82
C GLY A 127 -0.50 -7.33 25.44
N LEU A 128 -1.28 -6.44 24.84
CA LEU A 128 -1.70 -5.17 25.42
C LEU A 128 -3.06 -5.36 26.10
N GLU A 129 -3.20 -4.87 27.36
CA GLU A 129 -4.54 -4.54 27.84
C GLU A 129 -5.05 -3.37 27.00
N HIS A 130 -5.95 -3.64 26.09
CA HIS A 130 -6.67 -2.57 25.44
C HIS A 130 -7.62 -1.93 26.44
N VAL A 131 -7.52 -0.64 26.60
CA VAL A 131 -8.67 0.16 27.09
C VAL A 131 -9.75 -0.12 26.06
N ASP A 132 -10.88 -0.65 26.51
CA ASP A 132 -12.04 -1.02 25.69
C ASP A 132 -12.39 0.12 24.72
N THR A 133 -11.80 0.12 23.56
CA THR A 133 -12.21 0.98 22.45
C THR A 133 -12.98 0.09 21.53
N ASP A 134 -14.27 0.24 21.52
CA ASP A 134 -15.15 -0.45 20.57
C ASP A 134 -14.71 -0.04 19.16
N PRO A 135 -14.33 -0.98 18.27
CA PRO A 135 -14.00 -0.64 16.89
C PRO A 135 -15.11 0.15 16.20
N ASP A 136 -16.37 -0.09 16.55
CA ASP A 136 -17.52 0.61 16.00
C ASP A 136 -17.62 2.08 16.49
N GLU A 137 -16.88 2.47 17.52
CA GLU A 137 -16.77 3.86 17.99
C GLU A 137 -15.63 4.64 17.32
N LEU A 138 -14.81 3.99 16.50
CA LEU A 138 -13.77 4.68 15.74
C LEU A 138 -14.40 5.49 14.60
N PRO A 139 -13.86 6.70 14.30
CA PRO A 139 -14.29 7.42 13.11
C PRO A 139 -14.12 6.56 11.86
N ASP A 140 -15.12 6.54 11.00
CA ASP A 140 -15.03 5.86 9.71
C ASP A 140 -13.88 6.44 8.88
N PRO A 141 -13.16 5.60 8.13
CA PRO A 141 -12.16 6.09 7.18
C PRO A 141 -12.86 6.85 6.04
N PRO A 142 -12.17 7.81 5.42
CA PRO A 142 -12.74 8.49 4.27
C PRO A 142 -13.04 7.48 3.14
N ASP A 143 -14.19 7.62 2.50
CA ASP A 143 -14.59 6.80 1.36
C ASP A 143 -13.57 6.89 0.21
N GLN A 144 -13.26 5.76 -0.46
CA GLN A 144 -12.31 5.72 -1.56
C GLN A 144 -12.66 6.70 -2.71
N GLN A 145 -13.95 6.82 -3.04
CA GLN A 145 -14.39 7.73 -4.09
C GLN A 145 -14.23 9.19 -3.67
N GLU A 146 -14.43 9.47 -2.38
CA GLU A 146 -14.20 10.80 -1.82
C GLU A 146 -12.72 11.17 -1.83
N ILE A 147 -11.84 10.22 -1.46
CA ILE A 147 -10.38 10.42 -1.56
C ILE A 147 -9.98 10.68 -3.00
N GLN A 148 -10.46 9.86 -3.95
CA GLN A 148 -10.14 10.04 -5.36
C GLN A 148 -10.58 11.41 -5.88
N ARG A 149 -11.79 11.85 -5.57
CA ARG A 149 -12.29 13.19 -5.92
C ARG A 149 -11.43 14.32 -5.33
N ARG A 150 -10.94 14.13 -4.09
CA ARG A 150 -10.08 15.13 -3.44
C ARG A 150 -8.69 15.18 -4.08
N ILE A 151 -8.14 14.03 -4.47
CA ILE A 151 -6.87 13.96 -5.21
C ILE A 151 -7.00 14.67 -6.55
N GLU A 152 -8.05 14.39 -7.31
CA GLU A 152 -8.34 15.05 -8.59
C GLU A 152 -8.52 16.56 -8.43
N ALA A 153 -9.29 16.99 -7.44
CA ALA A 153 -9.50 18.40 -7.15
C ALA A 153 -8.20 19.12 -6.72
N THR A 154 -7.30 18.42 -6.04
CA THR A 154 -5.99 18.95 -5.67
C THR A 154 -5.08 19.06 -6.88
N ALA A 155 -5.09 18.06 -7.75
CA ALA A 155 -4.35 18.08 -9.02
C ALA A 155 -4.80 19.23 -9.95
N GLU A 156 -6.12 19.50 -10.01
CA GLU A 156 -6.66 20.62 -10.79
C GLU A 156 -6.30 22.00 -10.21
N ARG A 157 -6.06 22.09 -8.90
CA ARG A 157 -5.63 23.33 -8.22
C ARG A 157 -4.12 23.53 -8.22
N ALA A 158 -3.36 22.46 -8.46
CA ALA A 158 -1.92 22.61 -8.58
C ALA A 158 -1.64 23.65 -9.67
N PRO A 159 -0.87 24.72 -9.39
CA PRO A 159 -0.43 25.61 -10.46
C PRO A 159 0.23 24.73 -11.51
N GLU A 160 -0.03 25.02 -12.80
CA GLU A 160 0.63 24.30 -13.89
C GLU A 160 2.13 24.27 -13.54
N GLU A 161 2.55 23.18 -12.91
CA GLU A 161 3.96 22.98 -12.63
C GLU A 161 4.64 23.05 -13.97
N GLU A 162 5.59 23.95 -14.08
CA GLU A 162 6.50 24.06 -15.22
C GLU A 162 6.79 22.65 -15.67
N HIS A 163 6.30 22.31 -16.86
CA HIS A 163 6.50 21.01 -17.46
C HIS A 163 8.01 20.79 -17.49
N ILE A 164 8.51 20.10 -16.47
CA ILE A 164 9.94 19.81 -16.34
C ILE A 164 10.25 18.88 -17.50
N ASP A 165 10.80 19.44 -18.56
CA ASP A 165 11.28 18.66 -19.69
C ASP A 165 12.43 17.78 -19.18
N ILE A 166 12.10 16.50 -18.95
CA ILE A 166 13.06 15.49 -18.48
C ILE A 166 14.28 15.45 -19.43
N ARG A 167 14.09 15.81 -20.73
CA ARG A 167 15.17 15.91 -21.71
C ARG A 167 16.11 17.08 -21.41
N GLU A 168 15.57 18.22 -20.97
CA GLU A 168 16.38 19.37 -20.53
C GLU A 168 17.14 19.06 -19.24
N LEU A 169 16.51 18.37 -18.29
CA LEU A 169 17.16 17.89 -17.08
C LEU A 169 18.28 16.87 -17.40
N ALA A 170 18.04 15.95 -18.31
CA ALA A 170 19.06 14.99 -18.74
C ALA A 170 20.23 15.66 -19.46
N LYS A 171 19.97 16.67 -20.31
CA LYS A 171 21.02 17.48 -20.95
C LYS A 171 21.84 18.29 -19.93
N ARG A 172 21.23 18.80 -18.86
CA ARG A 172 21.93 19.49 -17.77
C ARG A 172 22.77 18.56 -16.91
N ALA A 173 22.28 17.34 -16.64
CA ALA A 173 22.97 16.35 -15.83
C ALA A 173 24.14 15.68 -16.58
N ASN A 174 24.06 15.58 -17.89
CA ASN A 174 25.09 14.96 -18.72
C ASN A 174 25.16 15.62 -20.10
N PRO A 175 25.99 16.69 -20.26
CA PRO A 175 26.09 17.47 -21.49
C PRO A 175 26.62 16.70 -22.72
N ASP A 176 27.20 15.52 -22.50
CA ASP A 176 27.76 14.67 -23.56
C ASP A 176 26.75 13.60 -24.10
N LEU A 177 25.53 13.55 -23.55
CA LEU A 177 24.47 12.72 -24.08
C LEU A 177 23.82 13.38 -25.30
N ALA A 178 24.28 13.02 -26.50
CA ALA A 178 23.63 13.36 -27.74
C ALA A 178 22.28 12.61 -27.85
N VAL A 179 21.18 13.30 -27.50
CA VAL A 179 19.84 12.80 -27.80
C VAL A 179 19.56 13.14 -29.25
N PRO A 180 19.27 12.18 -30.15
CA PRO A 180 18.90 12.48 -31.51
C PRO A 180 17.64 13.34 -31.55
N ASP A 181 17.70 14.48 -32.23
CA ASP A 181 16.56 15.32 -32.52
C ASP A 181 15.66 14.56 -33.52
N GLU A 182 14.61 13.92 -33.02
CA GLU A 182 13.52 13.46 -33.85
C GLU A 182 12.52 14.62 -34.03
N ASP A 183 12.91 15.57 -34.85
CA ASP A 183 12.00 16.57 -35.42
C ASP A 183 11.66 16.12 -36.83
N GLU A 184 10.69 15.21 -36.98
CA GLU A 184 9.90 15.12 -38.21
C GLU A 184 8.47 14.72 -37.85
N GLY A 185 7.56 15.64 -38.13
CA GLY A 185 6.14 15.64 -37.86
C GLY A 185 5.40 14.42 -38.37
N GLY A 186 4.59 13.89 -37.50
CA GLY A 186 3.54 12.95 -37.81
C GLY A 186 2.26 13.28 -37.04
N SER A 187 1.51 14.24 -37.54
CA SER A 187 0.11 14.45 -37.13
C SER A 187 -0.68 13.21 -37.48
N VAL A 188 -1.02 12.39 -36.48
CA VAL A 188 -2.04 11.34 -36.67
C VAL A 188 -3.39 11.88 -36.22
N THR A 189 -4.13 12.37 -37.21
CA THR A 189 -5.57 12.59 -37.10
C THR A 189 -6.28 11.25 -36.97
N ALA A 190 -7.13 11.15 -35.97
CA ALA A 190 -8.05 10.03 -35.82
C ALA A 190 -9.06 10.06 -36.97
N THR A 191 -9.15 8.98 -37.73
CA THR A 191 -10.30 8.63 -38.55
C THR A 191 -10.45 7.12 -38.65
N ASP A 192 -11.55 6.66 -38.07
CA ASP A 192 -12.56 5.78 -38.72
C ASP A 192 -12.23 4.31 -39.01
N GLU A 193 -13.22 3.53 -38.66
CA GLU A 193 -13.39 2.10 -38.77
C GLU A 193 -13.02 1.53 -40.18
N ALA A 194 -12.29 0.42 -40.19
CA ALA A 194 -12.48 -0.61 -41.21
C ALA A 194 -11.89 -1.95 -40.77
N ALA A 195 -12.73 -2.96 -40.76
CA ALA A 195 -12.41 -4.36 -40.66
C ALA A 195 -11.42 -4.80 -41.76
N VAL A 196 -10.38 -5.52 -41.36
CA VAL A 196 -9.62 -6.37 -42.31
C VAL A 196 -9.28 -7.69 -41.58
N ASP A 197 -9.89 -8.77 -42.10
CA ASP A 197 -9.37 -10.13 -42.02
C ASP A 197 -7.96 -10.18 -42.63
N GLY A 198 -7.05 -10.83 -41.98
CA GLY A 198 -5.70 -11.06 -42.48
C GLY A 198 -4.95 -11.98 -41.53
N GLU A 199 -5.04 -13.30 -41.81
CA GLU A 199 -4.14 -14.32 -41.32
C GLU A 199 -2.72 -13.97 -41.79
N ASP A 200 -1.80 -13.72 -40.83
CA ASP A 200 -0.38 -13.93 -41.04
C ASP A 200 0.22 -14.53 -39.75
N ASP A 201 0.38 -15.84 -39.85
CA ASP A 201 1.13 -16.76 -39.02
C ASP A 201 2.62 -16.39 -39.13
N ASP A 202 3.14 -15.58 -38.22
CA ASP A 202 4.57 -15.43 -38.01
C ASP A 202 4.96 -16.12 -36.70
N GLY A 203 5.45 -17.37 -36.91
CA GLY A 203 5.93 -18.26 -35.87
C GLY A 203 6.97 -17.59 -34.97
N LEU A 204 6.61 -17.45 -33.72
CA LEU A 204 7.58 -17.36 -32.63
C LEU A 204 8.05 -18.79 -32.36
N ASP A 205 9.33 -19.03 -32.65
CA ASP A 205 10.00 -20.30 -32.35
C ASP A 205 9.87 -20.58 -30.85
N GLU A 206 9.29 -21.75 -30.51
CA GLU A 206 9.10 -22.24 -29.14
C GLU A 206 10.44 -22.47 -28.39
N GLU A 207 11.58 -22.16 -28.99
CA GLU A 207 12.90 -22.41 -28.38
C GLU A 207 13.41 -21.28 -27.45
N ASP A 208 12.74 -20.13 -27.38
CA ASP A 208 13.17 -18.98 -26.54
C ASP A 208 12.34 -18.78 -25.26
N ILE A 209 11.47 -19.72 -24.92
CA ILE A 209 10.76 -19.67 -23.64
C ILE A 209 11.62 -20.36 -22.58
N PRO A 210 12.16 -19.65 -21.57
CA PRO A 210 12.91 -20.29 -20.51
C PRO A 210 12.01 -21.27 -19.76
N ASP A 211 12.50 -22.52 -19.65
CA ASP A 211 11.83 -23.60 -18.90
C ASP A 211 11.74 -23.22 -17.41
N LEU A 212 10.57 -22.80 -16.98
CA LEU A 212 10.27 -22.46 -15.59
C LEU A 212 10.01 -23.68 -14.69
N SER A 213 10.17 -24.89 -15.20
CA SER A 213 10.00 -26.15 -14.45
C SER A 213 11.30 -26.62 -13.74
N GLN A 214 12.36 -25.81 -13.72
CA GLN A 214 13.55 -26.16 -12.96
C GLN A 214 13.29 -26.02 -11.46
N ASP A 215 13.35 -27.14 -10.77
CA ASP A 215 13.27 -27.25 -9.32
C ASP A 215 14.30 -26.35 -8.64
N TYR A 216 13.84 -25.39 -7.86
CA TYR A 216 14.70 -24.65 -6.95
C TYR A 216 15.22 -25.60 -5.86
N PRO A 217 16.54 -25.63 -5.61
CA PRO A 217 17.09 -26.51 -4.59
C PRO A 217 16.61 -26.06 -3.21
N THR A 218 15.70 -26.84 -2.62
CA THR A 218 15.38 -26.76 -1.21
C THR A 218 16.60 -27.24 -0.41
N LYS A 219 17.17 -26.33 0.37
CA LYS A 219 18.10 -26.67 1.46
C LYS A 219 17.47 -26.29 2.77
#